data_5dc8244cb4995bb16637a88ca8791999
#
_entry.id   5dc8244cb4995bb16637a88ca8791999
#
_cell.length_a   1.000
_cell.length_b   1.000
_cell.length_c   1.000
_cell.angle_alpha   90.00
_cell.angle_beta   90.00
_cell.angle_gamma   90.00
#
_symmetry.space_group_name_H-M   'P 1'
#
loop_
_entity.id
_entity.type
_entity.pdbx_description
1 polymer ?
#
loop_
_entity_poly.entity_id
_entity_poly.type
_entity_poly.pdbx_seq_one_letter_code
_entity_poly.pdbx_strand_id
1 'polypeptide(L)'
;KPCDLLILDEPTNHLDNSMIEYLEKFLIKWSKGLLMVTHDRYFLERVVNRIVEIDHGQVYNYEANYSKYLELKQLRLETQLSSQRKRKLFLKKELEWVRAGVQARTTKSKDRLQRFEELSKVKDIEVNGKIEMIHTFSRLGKKTIELNQISKSFGQRKLFDEFSYMFKQHDRIG
;
A
#
# COMPACT_ATOMS: atom_id res chain seq x y z
N LYS A 1 -0.90 6.96 -34.97
CA LYS A 1 0.38 6.30 -35.30
C LYS A 1 0.44 4.98 -34.51
N PRO A 2 0.93 3.89 -35.13
CA PRO A 2 1.16 2.67 -34.36
C PRO A 2 2.23 2.94 -33.30
N CYS A 3 1.95 2.63 -32.02
CA CYS A 3 2.92 2.71 -30.94
C CYS A 3 3.13 1.32 -30.35
N ASP A 4 4.34 1.04 -29.88
CA ASP A 4 4.71 -0.27 -29.32
C ASP A 4 4.69 -0.29 -27.80
N LEU A 5 4.68 0.89 -27.17
CA LEU A 5 4.56 1.09 -25.74
C LEU A 5 3.56 2.20 -25.46
N LEU A 6 2.62 1.91 -24.57
CA LEU A 6 1.66 2.87 -24.03
C LEU A 6 2.05 3.18 -22.58
N ILE A 7 2.21 4.45 -22.24
CA ILE A 7 2.52 4.92 -20.89
C ILE A 7 1.34 5.75 -20.41
N LEU A 8 0.73 5.36 -19.29
CA LEU A 8 -0.43 6.01 -18.70
C LEU A 8 -0.15 6.40 -17.25
N ASP A 9 -0.47 7.63 -16.90
CA ASP A 9 -0.38 8.15 -15.54
C ASP A 9 -1.78 8.54 -15.08
N GLU A 10 -2.27 7.86 -14.02
CA GLU A 10 -3.60 8.02 -13.44
C GLU A 10 -4.74 8.09 -14.47
N PRO A 11 -4.86 7.10 -15.39
CA PRO A 11 -5.75 7.21 -16.55
C PRO A 11 -7.25 7.17 -16.19
N THR A 12 -7.62 6.77 -14.99
CA THR A 12 -9.01 6.72 -14.52
C THR A 12 -9.47 8.03 -13.88
N ASN A 13 -8.54 8.95 -13.59
CA ASN A 13 -8.90 10.24 -12.99
C ASN A 13 -9.80 11.05 -13.93
N HIS A 14 -10.86 11.61 -13.36
CA HIS A 14 -11.84 12.45 -14.05
C HIS A 14 -12.68 11.74 -15.13
N LEU A 15 -12.63 10.42 -15.23
CA LEU A 15 -13.47 9.63 -16.11
C LEU A 15 -14.74 9.20 -15.37
N ASP A 16 -15.85 9.12 -16.11
CA ASP A 16 -17.04 8.46 -15.63
C ASP A 16 -16.94 6.93 -15.77
N ASN A 17 -17.84 6.20 -15.12
CA ASN A 17 -17.80 4.74 -15.11
C ASN A 17 -17.86 4.13 -16.52
N SER A 18 -18.58 4.76 -17.45
CA SER A 18 -18.72 4.26 -18.82
C SER A 18 -17.40 4.37 -19.60
N MET A 19 -16.68 5.45 -19.38
CA MET A 19 -15.36 5.67 -19.97
C MET A 19 -14.29 4.76 -19.35
N ILE A 20 -14.37 4.50 -18.04
CA ILE A 20 -13.48 3.54 -17.37
C ILE A 20 -13.69 2.15 -17.94
N GLU A 21 -14.93 1.69 -18.09
CA GLU A 21 -15.21 0.38 -18.72
C GLU A 21 -14.73 0.28 -20.17
N TYR A 22 -14.84 1.38 -20.94
CA TYR A 22 -14.32 1.41 -22.29
C TYR A 22 -12.80 1.28 -22.29
N LEU A 23 -12.12 2.03 -21.43
CA LEU A 23 -10.68 2.01 -21.28
C LEU A 23 -10.17 0.62 -20.85
N GLU A 24 -10.83 -0.02 -19.86
CA GLU A 24 -10.54 -1.40 -19.45
C GLU A 24 -10.57 -2.35 -20.65
N LYS A 25 -11.68 -2.35 -21.39
CA LYS A 25 -11.86 -3.22 -22.56
C LYS A 25 -10.82 -2.95 -23.66
N PHE A 26 -10.42 -1.71 -23.83
CA PHE A 26 -9.37 -1.33 -24.76
C PHE A 26 -7.99 -1.86 -24.32
N LEU A 27 -7.62 -1.66 -23.04
CA LEU A 27 -6.32 -2.06 -22.52
C LEU A 27 -6.18 -3.58 -22.38
N ILE A 28 -7.24 -4.31 -22.05
CA ILE A 28 -7.23 -5.79 -22.03
C ILE A 28 -6.93 -6.36 -23.42
N LYS A 29 -7.41 -5.70 -24.49
CA LYS A 29 -7.13 -6.09 -25.87
C LYS A 29 -5.79 -5.59 -26.41
N TRP A 30 -5.12 -4.72 -25.64
CA TRP A 30 -3.84 -4.17 -26.06
C TRP A 30 -2.75 -5.22 -25.99
N SER A 31 -2.20 -5.61 -27.15
CA SER A 31 -1.23 -6.72 -27.28
C SER A 31 0.24 -6.29 -27.17
N LYS A 32 0.49 -4.99 -26.99
CA LYS A 32 1.83 -4.43 -26.91
C LYS A 32 2.19 -4.00 -25.49
N GLY A 33 3.32 -3.34 -25.29
CA GLY A 33 3.77 -2.88 -23.98
C GLY A 33 2.80 -1.86 -23.36
N LEU A 34 2.48 -2.06 -22.08
CA LEU A 34 1.72 -1.13 -21.25
C LEU A 34 2.50 -0.85 -19.97
N LEU A 35 2.75 0.41 -19.68
CA LEU A 35 3.27 0.89 -18.41
C LEU A 35 2.24 1.86 -17.82
N MET A 36 1.76 1.59 -16.62
CA MET A 36 0.71 2.40 -16.01
C MET A 36 1.01 2.66 -14.54
N VAL A 37 0.72 3.89 -14.12
CA VAL A 37 0.69 4.30 -12.70
C VAL A 37 -0.75 4.67 -12.36
N THR A 38 -1.31 4.05 -11.31
CA THR A 38 -2.65 4.39 -10.83
C THR A 38 -2.89 3.94 -9.39
N HIS A 39 -3.81 4.60 -8.70
CA HIS A 39 -4.33 4.23 -7.38
C HIS A 39 -5.63 3.42 -7.45
N ASP A 40 -6.19 3.23 -8.64
CA ASP A 40 -7.42 2.47 -8.84
C ASP A 40 -7.16 0.96 -8.79
N ARG A 41 -7.48 0.38 -7.63
CA ARG A 41 -7.25 -1.04 -7.34
C ARG A 41 -8.12 -1.96 -8.20
N TYR A 42 -9.35 -1.54 -8.51
CA TYR A 42 -10.27 -2.32 -9.34
C TYR A 42 -9.80 -2.35 -10.79
N PHE A 43 -9.27 -1.25 -11.26
CA PHE A 43 -8.70 -1.15 -12.58
C PHE A 43 -7.42 -2.00 -12.70
N LEU A 44 -6.53 -1.93 -11.71
CA LEU A 44 -5.34 -2.79 -11.66
C LEU A 44 -5.69 -4.27 -11.66
N GLU A 45 -6.70 -4.69 -10.88
CA GLU A 45 -7.12 -6.10 -10.79
C GLU A 45 -7.47 -6.70 -12.15
N ARG A 46 -8.08 -5.91 -13.03
CA ARG A 46 -8.62 -6.37 -14.31
C ARG A 46 -7.68 -6.22 -15.48
N VAL A 47 -6.80 -5.22 -15.46
CA VAL A 47 -6.02 -4.81 -16.63
C VAL A 47 -4.59 -5.33 -16.57
N VAL A 48 -3.98 -5.43 -15.38
CA VAL A 48 -2.56 -5.75 -15.26
C VAL A 48 -2.30 -7.20 -14.93
N ASN A 49 -1.20 -7.73 -15.47
CA ASN A 49 -0.68 -9.07 -15.18
C ASN A 49 0.67 -9.02 -14.44
N ARG A 50 1.21 -7.84 -14.24
CA ARG A 50 2.48 -7.61 -13.56
C ARG A 50 2.44 -6.30 -12.78
N ILE A 51 2.94 -6.31 -11.57
CA ILE A 51 3.03 -5.12 -10.71
C ILE A 51 4.48 -4.90 -10.31
N VAL A 52 4.92 -3.66 -10.41
CA VAL A 52 6.23 -3.19 -9.97
C VAL A 52 6.02 -2.26 -8.78
N GLU A 53 6.51 -2.67 -7.63
CA GLU A 53 6.45 -1.87 -6.40
C GLU A 53 7.82 -1.22 -6.15
N ILE A 54 7.81 0.08 -5.89
CA ILE A 54 8.98 0.82 -5.41
C ILE A 54 8.78 1.09 -3.93
N ASP A 55 9.63 0.50 -3.09
CA ASP A 55 9.51 0.59 -1.64
C ASP A 55 10.88 0.81 -1.00
N HIS A 56 11.07 1.91 -0.26
CA HIS A 56 12.32 2.29 0.39
C HIS A 56 13.56 2.22 -0.55
N GLY A 57 13.41 2.67 -1.80
CA GLY A 57 14.47 2.66 -2.81
C GLY A 57 14.78 1.29 -3.41
N GLN A 58 14.00 0.26 -3.08
CA GLN A 58 14.07 -1.06 -3.67
C GLN A 58 12.93 -1.27 -4.65
N VAL A 59 13.18 -2.04 -5.71
CA VAL A 59 12.19 -2.38 -6.73
C VAL A 59 11.82 -3.85 -6.58
N TYR A 60 10.53 -4.11 -6.39
CA TYR A 60 9.97 -5.46 -6.27
C TYR A 60 9.05 -5.75 -7.44
N ASN A 61 9.28 -6.88 -8.10
CA ASN A 61 8.53 -7.34 -9.26
C ASN A 61 7.60 -8.48 -8.87
N TYR A 62 6.32 -8.35 -9.25
CA TYR A 62 5.31 -9.38 -9.02
C TYR A 62 4.61 -9.71 -10.34
N GLU A 63 4.73 -10.93 -10.81
CA GLU A 63 3.96 -11.45 -11.94
C GLU A 63 2.57 -11.86 -11.45
N ALA A 64 1.73 -10.87 -11.23
CA ALA A 64 0.45 -11.05 -10.56
C ALA A 64 -0.50 -9.88 -10.86
N ASN A 65 -1.83 -10.12 -10.73
CA ASN A 65 -2.84 -9.10 -10.57
C ASN A 65 -2.79 -8.47 -9.17
N TYR A 66 -3.63 -7.48 -8.90
CA TYR A 66 -3.56 -6.73 -7.65
C TYR A 66 -3.83 -7.58 -6.40
N SER A 67 -4.82 -8.46 -6.43
CA SER A 67 -5.15 -9.35 -5.30
C SER A 67 -3.99 -10.26 -4.96
N LYS A 68 -3.40 -10.90 -5.96
CA LYS A 68 -2.25 -11.79 -5.77
C LYS A 68 -0.99 -11.06 -5.35
N TYR A 69 -0.78 -9.84 -5.85
CA TYR A 69 0.28 -8.96 -5.39
C TYR A 69 0.19 -8.70 -3.88
N LEU A 70 -1.00 -8.42 -3.34
CA LEU A 70 -1.18 -8.17 -1.91
C LEU A 70 -0.77 -9.39 -1.06
N GLU A 71 -1.13 -10.59 -1.47
CA GLU A 71 -0.71 -11.84 -0.80
C GLU A 71 0.83 -11.99 -0.82
N LEU A 72 1.44 -11.82 -1.99
CA LEU A 72 2.89 -11.94 -2.16
C LEU A 72 3.65 -10.87 -1.37
N LYS A 73 3.14 -9.64 -1.35
CA LYS A 73 3.68 -8.55 -0.53
C LYS A 73 3.63 -8.88 0.95
N GLN A 74 2.51 -9.40 1.43
CA GLN A 74 2.36 -9.81 2.83
C GLN A 74 3.38 -10.91 3.18
N LEU A 75 3.50 -11.94 2.35
CA LEU A 75 4.47 -13.02 2.55
C LEU A 75 5.91 -12.50 2.58
N ARG A 76 6.26 -11.57 1.67
CA ARG A 76 7.57 -10.90 1.68
C ARG A 76 7.83 -10.20 3.00
N LEU A 77 6.88 -9.37 3.47
CA LEU A 77 7.01 -8.62 4.71
C LEU A 77 7.15 -9.55 5.93
N GLU A 78 6.38 -10.61 6.02
CA GLU A 78 6.48 -11.61 7.08
C GLU A 78 7.85 -12.30 7.11
N THR A 79 8.36 -12.68 5.92
CA THR A 79 9.68 -13.29 5.77
C THR A 79 10.79 -12.32 6.21
N GLN A 80 10.69 -11.05 5.79
CA GLN A 80 11.65 -10.01 6.16
C GLN A 80 11.63 -9.76 7.68
N LEU A 81 10.46 -9.66 8.30
CA LEU A 81 10.31 -9.48 9.75
C LEU A 81 10.85 -10.67 10.53
N SER A 82 10.59 -11.89 10.07
CA SER A 82 11.13 -13.11 10.67
C SER A 82 12.66 -13.11 10.64
N SER A 83 13.24 -12.77 9.49
CA SER A 83 14.70 -12.66 9.31
C SER A 83 15.30 -11.59 10.22
N GLN A 84 14.64 -10.43 10.33
CA GLN A 84 15.07 -9.34 11.21
C GLN A 84 15.03 -9.76 12.69
N ARG A 85 13.99 -10.47 13.12
CA ARG A 85 13.89 -11.00 14.49
C ARG A 85 15.02 -11.99 14.79
N LYS A 86 15.30 -12.93 13.87
CA LYS A 86 16.40 -13.89 14.00
C LYS A 86 17.75 -13.18 14.10
N ARG A 87 17.97 -12.15 13.26
CA ARG A 87 19.18 -11.31 13.30
C ARG A 87 19.33 -10.61 14.65
N LYS A 88 18.27 -9.97 15.16
CA LYS A 88 18.29 -9.28 16.48
C LYS A 88 18.61 -10.24 17.61
N LEU A 89 18.03 -11.43 17.61
CA LEU A 89 18.31 -12.46 18.62
C LEU A 89 19.76 -12.94 18.54
N PHE A 90 20.28 -13.13 17.31
CA PHE A 90 21.68 -13.49 17.12
C PHE A 90 22.61 -12.38 17.63
N LEU A 91 22.39 -11.13 17.21
CA LEU A 91 23.20 -9.98 17.66
C LEU A 91 23.17 -9.82 19.18
N LYS A 92 22.03 -10.05 19.83
CA LYS A 92 21.92 -10.01 21.29
C LYS A 92 22.84 -11.05 21.94
N LYS A 93 22.80 -12.30 21.46
CA LYS A 93 23.66 -13.39 21.97
C LYS A 93 25.12 -13.11 21.74
N GLU A 94 25.49 -12.58 20.56
CA GLU A 94 26.86 -12.22 20.24
C GLU A 94 27.38 -11.07 21.10
N LEU A 95 26.53 -10.07 21.36
CA LEU A 95 26.87 -8.96 22.25
C LEU A 95 27.13 -9.42 23.68
N GLU A 96 26.31 -10.35 24.20
CA GLU A 96 26.54 -10.98 25.52
C GLU A 96 27.89 -11.72 25.55
N TRP A 97 28.21 -12.46 24.48
CA TRP A 97 29.49 -13.15 24.35
C TRP A 97 30.69 -12.17 24.29
N VAL A 98 30.59 -11.08 23.53
CA VAL A 98 31.62 -10.05 23.48
C VAL A 98 31.83 -9.40 24.85
N ARG A 99 30.76 -9.07 25.56
CA ARG A 99 30.76 -8.47 26.91
C ARG A 99 31.38 -9.40 27.97
N ALA A 100 31.20 -10.69 27.81
CA ALA A 100 31.80 -11.68 28.73
C ALA A 100 33.32 -11.78 28.64
N GLY A 101 33.99 -10.98 27.80
CA GLY A 101 35.46 -10.85 27.75
C GLY A 101 36.18 -12.09 27.24
N VAL A 102 35.54 -12.94 26.43
CA VAL A 102 36.19 -14.12 25.83
C VAL A 102 37.29 -13.66 24.89
N GLN A 103 38.54 -13.97 25.30
CA GLN A 103 39.73 -13.55 24.57
C GLN A 103 39.72 -14.04 23.11
N ALA A 104 39.68 -13.11 22.18
CA ALA A 104 39.65 -13.35 20.73
C ALA A 104 41.02 -13.80 20.22
N ARG A 105 41.57 -14.92 20.73
CA ARG A 105 42.93 -15.42 20.36
C ARG A 105 42.92 -16.44 19.21
N THR A 106 41.77 -16.89 18.74
CA THR A 106 41.64 -17.88 17.66
C THR A 106 41.05 -17.30 16.41
N THR A 107 41.37 -17.87 15.23
CA THR A 107 40.79 -17.47 13.93
C THR A 107 39.24 -17.49 13.95
N LYS A 108 38.68 -18.53 14.57
CA LYS A 108 37.19 -18.66 14.74
C LYS A 108 36.56 -17.48 15.49
N SER A 109 37.33 -16.88 16.41
CA SER A 109 36.86 -15.70 17.16
C SER A 109 36.87 -14.42 16.31
N LYS A 110 37.84 -14.28 15.38
CA LYS A 110 37.90 -13.16 14.43
C LYS A 110 36.75 -13.22 13.42
N ASP A 111 36.51 -14.38 12.83
CA ASP A 111 35.40 -14.59 11.88
C ASP A 111 34.02 -14.30 12.52
N ARG A 112 33.87 -14.67 13.79
CA ARG A 112 32.67 -14.42 14.55
C ARG A 112 32.43 -12.92 14.82
N LEU A 113 33.49 -12.19 15.16
CA LEU A 113 33.44 -10.72 15.33
C LEU A 113 33.15 -10.02 14.02
N GLN A 114 33.79 -10.41 12.92
CA GLN A 114 33.52 -9.84 11.61
C GLN A 114 32.06 -10.04 11.20
N ARG A 115 31.54 -11.25 11.39
CA ARG A 115 30.12 -11.53 11.12
C ARG A 115 29.17 -10.71 11.99
N PHE A 116 29.51 -10.47 13.25
CA PHE A 116 28.74 -9.59 14.13
C PHE A 116 28.74 -8.16 13.59
N GLU A 117 29.89 -7.62 13.20
CA GLU A 117 30.00 -6.27 12.64
C GLU A 117 29.21 -6.13 11.33
N GLU A 118 29.30 -7.09 10.42
CA GLU A 118 28.55 -7.11 9.17
C GLU A 118 27.04 -7.09 9.42
N LEU A 119 26.55 -7.96 10.31
CA LEU A 119 25.14 -8.05 10.64
C LEU A 119 24.61 -6.83 11.42
N SER A 120 25.47 -6.16 12.18
CA SER A 120 25.10 -4.95 12.92
C SER A 120 24.92 -3.73 12.01
N LYS A 121 25.57 -3.69 10.85
CA LYS A 121 25.46 -2.61 9.86
C LYS A 121 24.16 -2.68 9.03
N VAL A 122 23.49 -3.81 9.01
CA VAL A 122 22.24 -3.98 8.24
C VAL A 122 21.13 -3.18 8.90
N LYS A 123 20.56 -2.22 8.17
CA LYS A 123 19.45 -1.40 8.64
C LYS A 123 18.20 -2.26 8.93
N ASP A 124 17.48 -1.91 9.96
CA ASP A 124 16.19 -2.52 10.26
C ASP A 124 15.14 -2.06 9.25
N ILE A 125 14.21 -2.94 8.96
CA ILE A 125 13.05 -2.60 8.14
C ILE A 125 12.10 -1.80 9.02
N GLU A 126 11.83 -0.58 8.63
CA GLU A 126 10.77 0.22 9.22
C GLU A 126 9.44 -0.30 8.67
N VAL A 127 8.71 -1.03 9.48
CA VAL A 127 7.31 -1.33 9.17
C VAL A 127 6.55 -0.04 9.45
N ASN A 128 6.02 0.58 8.41
CA ASN A 128 5.10 1.69 8.56
C ASN A 128 4.02 1.28 9.57
N GLY A 129 4.10 1.87 10.77
CA GLY A 129 3.13 1.61 11.83
C GLY A 129 1.73 1.86 11.26
N LYS A 130 0.76 1.05 11.67
CA LYS A 130 -0.64 1.38 11.45
C LYS A 130 -0.83 2.78 11.98
N ILE A 131 -1.30 3.69 11.13
CA ILE A 131 -1.78 4.99 11.59
C ILE A 131 -2.99 4.66 12.49
N GLU A 132 -2.77 4.59 13.78
CA GLU A 132 -3.85 4.59 14.75
C GLU A 132 -4.42 6.00 14.73
N MET A 133 -5.47 6.20 13.95
CA MET A 133 -6.30 7.38 14.11
C MET A 133 -6.91 7.31 15.51
N ILE A 134 -6.32 8.02 16.44
CA ILE A 134 -6.93 8.28 17.74
C ILE A 134 -8.13 9.17 17.47
N HIS A 135 -9.29 8.56 17.29
CA HIS A 135 -10.54 9.27 17.28
C HIS A 135 -10.79 9.79 18.71
N THR A 136 -10.46 11.04 18.95
CA THR A 136 -11.01 11.76 20.08
C THR A 136 -12.51 11.87 19.84
N PHE A 137 -13.28 11.04 20.53
CA PHE A 137 -14.74 11.13 20.53
C PHE A 137 -15.15 12.50 21.15
N SER A 138 -15.35 13.50 20.31
CA SER A 138 -16.14 14.64 20.73
C SER A 138 -17.61 14.19 20.72
N ARG A 139 -18.31 14.34 21.85
CA ARG A 139 -19.76 14.10 21.92
C ARG A 139 -20.42 15.10 20.98
N LEU A 140 -20.85 14.63 19.81
CA LEU A 140 -21.84 15.36 19.03
C LEU A 140 -23.10 15.48 19.90
N GLY A 141 -23.58 16.72 20.08
CA GLY A 141 -24.84 16.99 20.79
C GLY A 141 -25.99 16.22 20.16
N LYS A 142 -27.12 16.15 20.87
CA LYS A 142 -28.35 15.47 20.42
C LYS A 142 -28.90 15.96 19.06
N LYS A 143 -28.49 17.11 18.55
CA LYS A 143 -28.86 17.65 17.24
C LYS A 143 -27.75 17.35 16.25
N THR A 144 -28.06 16.54 15.27
CA THR A 144 -27.26 16.23 14.09
C THR A 144 -27.64 17.16 12.93
N ILE A 145 -27.04 16.98 11.79
CA ILE A 145 -27.39 17.72 10.58
C ILE A 145 -28.69 17.09 10.03
N GLU A 146 -29.70 17.92 9.84
CA GLU A 146 -30.98 17.54 9.24
C GLU A 146 -31.15 18.29 7.93
N LEU A 147 -31.37 17.53 6.87
CA LEU A 147 -31.73 18.04 5.55
C LEU A 147 -33.24 17.89 5.42
N ASN A 148 -33.94 18.97 5.12
CA ASN A 148 -35.38 18.96 5.03
C ASN A 148 -35.84 19.52 3.67
N GLN A 149 -36.41 18.66 2.83
CA GLN A 149 -36.95 18.99 1.50
C GLN A 149 -36.02 19.84 0.65
N ILE A 150 -34.75 19.50 0.63
CA ILE A 150 -33.77 20.21 -0.17
C ILE A 150 -33.84 19.80 -1.64
N SER A 151 -33.75 20.78 -2.54
CA SER A 151 -33.72 20.56 -3.99
C SER A 151 -32.57 21.34 -4.62
N LYS A 152 -31.98 20.82 -5.67
CA LYS A 152 -30.92 21.48 -6.43
C LYS A 152 -31.05 21.24 -7.92
N SER A 153 -30.92 22.33 -8.69
CA SER A 153 -30.91 22.31 -10.15
C SER A 153 -29.77 23.14 -10.69
N PHE A 154 -29.20 22.76 -11.82
CA PHE A 154 -28.30 23.57 -12.63
C PHE A 154 -28.93 23.82 -13.99
N GLY A 155 -29.36 25.07 -14.25
CA GLY A 155 -30.14 25.42 -15.44
C GLY A 155 -31.43 24.57 -15.53
N GLN A 156 -31.58 23.83 -16.60
CA GLN A 156 -32.74 22.92 -16.79
C GLN A 156 -32.54 21.52 -16.22
N ARG A 157 -31.34 21.19 -15.74
CA ARG A 157 -31.04 19.86 -15.18
C ARG A 157 -31.28 19.85 -13.69
N LYS A 158 -32.36 19.19 -13.26
CA LYS A 158 -32.65 18.90 -11.86
C LYS A 158 -31.75 17.77 -11.40
N LEU A 159 -31.02 17.96 -10.31
CA LEU A 159 -30.13 16.96 -9.73
C LEU A 159 -30.86 16.10 -8.71
N PHE A 160 -31.55 16.73 -7.78
CA PHE A 160 -32.42 16.07 -6.81
C PHE A 160 -33.50 17.03 -6.35
N ASP A 161 -34.58 16.47 -5.84
CA ASP A 161 -35.78 17.18 -5.46
C ASP A 161 -36.35 16.65 -4.16
N GLU A 162 -36.85 17.57 -3.32
CA GLU A 162 -37.50 17.29 -2.04
C GLU A 162 -36.78 16.25 -1.18
N PHE A 163 -35.44 16.23 -1.26
CA PHE A 163 -34.64 15.29 -0.51
C PHE A 163 -34.59 15.66 0.97
N SER A 164 -35.00 14.71 1.82
CA SER A 164 -34.97 14.85 3.27
C SER A 164 -34.12 13.73 3.88
N TYR A 165 -33.22 14.10 4.76
CA TYR A 165 -32.34 13.13 5.46
C TYR A 165 -31.89 13.69 6.80
N MET A 166 -31.87 12.83 7.83
CA MET A 166 -31.33 13.15 9.15
C MET A 166 -30.08 12.30 9.40
N PHE A 167 -28.92 12.96 9.51
CA PHE A 167 -27.69 12.30 9.85
C PHE A 167 -27.71 11.80 11.29
N LYS A 168 -27.52 10.52 11.49
CA LYS A 168 -27.44 9.89 12.82
C LYS A 168 -25.99 9.74 13.24
N GLN A 169 -25.78 9.62 14.53
CA GLN A 169 -24.47 9.27 15.06
C GLN A 169 -24.06 7.91 14.51
N HIS A 170 -22.85 7.81 13.93
CA HIS A 170 -22.30 6.62 13.25
C HIS A 170 -22.74 6.37 11.80
N ASP A 171 -23.55 7.25 11.20
CA ASP A 171 -23.83 7.14 9.76
C ASP A 171 -22.52 7.28 8.95
N ARG A 172 -22.38 6.43 7.95
CA ARG A 172 -21.31 6.47 6.94
C ARG A 172 -22.00 6.52 5.58
N ILE A 173 -21.95 7.70 4.94
CA ILE A 173 -22.66 7.95 3.68
C ILE A 173 -21.59 8.28 2.64
N GLY A 174 -21.65 7.58 1.50
CA GLY A 174 -20.84 7.79 0.32
C GLY A 174 -21.67 8.17 -0.89
#